data_de7595bb56a38d2efcdcca0f9f460abc
#
_entry.id   de7595bb56a38d2efcdcca0f9f460abc
#
_cell.length_a   1.000
_cell.length_b   1.000
_cell.length_c   1.000
_cell.angle_alpha   90.00
_cell.angle_beta   90.00
_cell.angle_gamma   90.00
#
_symmetry.space_group_name_H-M   'P 1'
#
loop_
_entity.id
_entity.type
_entity.pdbx_description
1 polymer ?
#
loop_
_entity_poly.entity_id
_entity_poly.type
_entity_poly.pdbx_seq_one_letter_code
_entity_poly.pdbx_strand_id
1 'polypeptide(L)'
;MSKYRVVVVGGWCGNRMFMVAEQLKEMLAAAGYACDVTTHSVWENYSRPPAANLLLQLLPAFTEAEAGCPVLTVKPLIVDLQHAATLDRILKQVQASYPA
;
A
#
# COMPACT_ATOMS: atom_id res chain seq x y z
N MET A 1 -11.28 -13.45 11.91
CA MET A 1 -11.73 -12.30 11.13
C MET A 1 -10.56 -11.64 10.42
N SER A 2 -10.67 -11.48 9.13
CA SER A 2 -9.63 -10.83 8.37
C SER A 2 -9.77 -9.32 8.47
N LYS A 3 -8.66 -8.65 8.73
CA LYS A 3 -8.60 -7.20 8.66
C LYS A 3 -8.48 -6.77 7.20
N TYR A 4 -8.83 -5.51 6.95
CA TYR A 4 -8.56 -4.92 5.66
C TYR A 4 -7.03 -4.86 5.46
N ARG A 5 -6.54 -5.59 4.47
CA ARG A 5 -5.11 -5.75 4.27
C ARG A 5 -4.59 -4.79 3.20
N VAL A 6 -3.61 -3.99 3.58
CA VAL A 6 -2.91 -3.07 2.68
C VAL A 6 -1.47 -3.55 2.58
N VAL A 7 -1.01 -3.78 1.36
CA VAL A 7 0.37 -4.23 1.13
C VAL A 7 1.13 -3.16 0.37
N VAL A 8 2.27 -2.76 0.90
CA VAL A 8 3.18 -1.81 0.26
C VAL A 8 4.24 -2.60 -0.48
N VAL A 9 4.30 -2.43 -1.80
CA VAL A 9 5.23 -3.16 -2.66
C VAL A 9 6.41 -2.27 -3.02
N GLY A 10 7.61 -2.75 -2.80
CA GLY A 10 8.83 -2.02 -3.12
C GLY A 10 9.96 -2.95 -3.53
N GLY A 11 11.13 -2.37 -3.83
CA GLY A 11 12.29 -3.14 -4.24
C GLY A 11 13.56 -2.48 -3.75
N TRP A 12 14.23 -1.73 -4.62
CA TRP A 12 15.51 -1.09 -4.31
C TRP A 12 15.43 0.10 -3.37
N CYS A 13 14.26 0.42 -2.87
CA CYS A 13 14.05 1.65 -2.11
C CYS A 13 14.67 1.62 -0.71
N GLY A 14 15.47 0.63 -0.38
CA GLY A 14 16.07 0.50 0.93
C GLY A 14 14.99 0.43 2.01
N ASN A 15 15.08 1.30 3.00
CA ASN A 15 14.09 1.35 4.08
C ASN A 15 12.82 2.09 3.71
N ARG A 16 12.74 2.67 2.50
CA ARG A 16 11.60 3.53 2.16
C ARG A 16 10.28 2.77 2.19
N MET A 17 10.28 1.52 1.73
CA MET A 17 9.09 0.69 1.76
C MET A 17 8.54 0.55 3.18
N PHE A 18 9.42 0.30 4.15
CA PHE A 18 9.03 0.17 5.55
C PHE A 18 8.56 1.51 6.13
N MET A 19 9.21 2.60 5.75
CA MET A 19 8.82 3.95 6.19
C MET A 19 7.44 4.31 5.68
N VAL A 20 7.15 3.98 4.42
CA VAL A 20 5.83 4.21 3.85
C VAL A 20 4.78 3.39 4.60
N ALA A 21 5.07 2.12 4.87
CA ALA A 21 4.15 1.25 5.59
C ALA A 21 3.84 1.79 6.98
N GLU A 22 4.85 2.25 7.71
CA GLU A 22 4.63 2.82 9.03
C GLU A 22 3.82 4.12 8.99
N GLN A 23 4.11 4.98 8.00
CA GLN A 23 3.35 6.21 7.80
C GLN A 23 1.88 5.90 7.54
N LEU A 24 1.61 4.92 6.68
CA LEU A 24 0.24 4.56 6.34
C LEU A 24 -0.48 3.92 7.51
N LYS A 25 0.21 3.08 8.28
CA LYS A 25 -0.37 2.46 9.46
C LYS A 25 -0.88 3.52 10.43
N GLU A 26 -0.06 4.54 10.70
CA GLU A 26 -0.44 5.64 11.59
C GLU A 26 -1.58 6.46 11.02
N MET A 27 -1.50 6.80 9.74
CA MET A 27 -2.52 7.61 9.07
C MET A 27 -3.88 6.92 9.07
N LEU A 28 -3.92 5.64 8.73
CA LEU A 28 -5.17 4.90 8.65
C LEU A 28 -5.77 4.66 10.03
N ALA A 29 -4.94 4.39 11.02
CA ALA A 29 -5.40 4.25 12.40
C ALA A 29 -6.00 5.57 12.91
N ALA A 30 -5.35 6.70 12.61
CA ALA A 30 -5.84 8.02 13.00
C ALA A 30 -7.17 8.35 12.32
N ALA A 31 -7.38 7.83 11.11
CA ALA A 31 -8.63 8.03 10.38
C ALA A 31 -9.74 7.06 10.80
N GLY A 32 -9.46 6.14 11.71
CA GLY A 32 -10.45 5.21 12.22
C GLY A 32 -10.55 3.89 11.48
N TYR A 33 -9.57 3.55 10.65
CA TYR A 33 -9.57 2.31 9.88
C TYR A 33 -8.64 1.28 10.50
N ALA A 34 -9.17 0.11 10.82
CA ALA A 34 -8.38 -1.00 11.34
C ALA A 34 -7.80 -1.79 10.16
N CYS A 35 -6.61 -1.40 9.73
CA CYS A 35 -5.94 -2.01 8.58
C CYS A 35 -4.71 -2.79 9.03
N ASP A 36 -4.45 -3.89 8.33
CA ASP A 36 -3.21 -4.65 8.47
C ASP A 36 -2.27 -4.21 7.35
N VAL A 37 -1.30 -3.36 7.68
CA VAL A 37 -0.36 -2.81 6.69
C VAL A 37 0.94 -3.60 6.74
N THR A 38 1.27 -4.24 5.63
CA THR A 38 2.48 -5.05 5.50
C THR A 38 3.29 -4.61 4.29
N THR A 39 4.47 -5.20 4.12
CA THR A 39 5.36 -4.90 3.01
C THR A 39 5.62 -6.14 2.18
N HIS A 40 5.96 -5.93 0.91
CA HIS A 40 6.27 -7.02 -0.01
C HIS A 40 7.43 -6.56 -0.92
N SER A 41 8.54 -7.29 -0.89
CA SER A 41 9.68 -6.98 -1.74
C SER A 41 9.61 -7.76 -3.03
N VAL A 42 9.65 -7.07 -4.17
CA VAL A 42 9.68 -7.73 -5.47
C VAL A 42 10.98 -8.49 -5.71
N TRP A 43 12.03 -8.18 -4.96
CA TRP A 43 13.28 -8.91 -5.04
C TRP A 43 13.17 -10.32 -4.49
N GLU A 44 12.33 -10.49 -3.47
CA GLU A 44 12.16 -11.78 -2.82
C GLU A 44 11.11 -12.63 -3.53
N ASN A 45 10.08 -12.00 -4.07
CA ASN A 45 8.97 -12.75 -4.65
C ASN A 45 8.27 -11.93 -5.74
N TYR A 46 8.96 -11.76 -6.87
CA TYR A 46 8.44 -10.98 -7.99
C TYR A 46 7.29 -11.69 -8.71
N SER A 47 7.31 -13.00 -8.76
CA SER A 47 6.41 -13.77 -9.63
C SER A 47 4.96 -13.77 -9.16
N ARG A 48 4.68 -13.40 -7.91
CA ARG A 48 3.33 -13.43 -7.36
C ARG A 48 3.00 -12.16 -6.61
N PRO A 49 1.88 -11.50 -6.94
CA PRO A 49 1.39 -10.42 -6.08
C PRO A 49 0.91 -11.00 -4.75
N PRO A 50 1.10 -10.27 -3.65
CA PRO A 50 0.60 -10.71 -2.35
C PRO A 50 -0.91 -10.63 -2.28
N ALA A 51 -1.52 -11.45 -1.43
CA ALA A 51 -2.95 -11.35 -1.17
C ALA A 51 -3.24 -10.07 -0.39
N ALA A 52 -4.09 -9.21 -0.92
CA ALA A 52 -4.37 -7.92 -0.31
C ALA A 52 -5.76 -7.41 -0.70
N ASN A 53 -6.28 -6.48 0.09
CA ASN A 53 -7.48 -5.74 -0.27
C ASN A 53 -7.11 -4.45 -1.04
N LEU A 54 -5.91 -3.94 -0.80
CA LEU A 54 -5.37 -2.79 -1.52
C LEU A 54 -3.86 -2.97 -1.64
N LEU A 55 -3.34 -2.80 -2.84
CA LEU A 55 -1.91 -2.91 -3.10
C LEU A 55 -1.37 -1.54 -3.49
N LEU A 56 -0.36 -1.08 -2.77
CA LEU A 56 0.27 0.21 -3.00
C LEU A 56 1.71 -0.05 -3.44
N GLN A 57 2.01 0.27 -4.70
CA GLN A 57 3.33 -0.03 -5.24
C GLN A 57 4.16 1.22 -5.43
N LEU A 58 5.39 1.18 -4.93
CA LEU A 58 6.35 2.27 -5.09
C LEU A 58 6.97 2.27 -6.48
N LEU A 59 6.86 1.16 -7.18
CA LEU A 59 7.32 1.01 -8.55
C LEU A 59 6.31 0.16 -9.32
N PRO A 60 6.23 0.25 -10.65
CA PRO A 60 5.31 -0.59 -11.43
C PRO A 60 5.72 -2.06 -11.33
N ALA A 61 4.96 -2.84 -10.60
CA ALA A 61 5.24 -4.24 -10.37
C ALA A 61 4.09 -5.14 -10.82
N PHE A 62 2.87 -4.80 -10.44
CA PHE A 62 1.70 -5.63 -10.72
C PHE A 62 0.56 -4.80 -11.28
N THR A 63 -0.33 -5.45 -12.03
CA THR A 63 -1.57 -4.83 -12.50
C THR A 63 -2.72 -5.27 -11.59
N GLU A 64 -3.86 -4.57 -11.69
CA GLU A 64 -5.04 -4.95 -10.91
C GLU A 64 -5.54 -6.35 -11.29
N ALA A 65 -5.40 -6.71 -12.56
CA ALA A 65 -5.78 -8.05 -13.02
C ALA A 65 -4.93 -9.14 -12.35
N GLU A 66 -3.63 -8.87 -12.19
CA GLU A 66 -2.72 -9.82 -11.54
C GLU A 66 -2.96 -9.88 -10.03
N ALA A 67 -3.19 -8.75 -9.41
CA ALA A 67 -3.33 -8.65 -7.96
C ALA A 67 -4.71 -9.09 -7.46
N GLY A 68 -5.73 -8.99 -8.30
CA GLY A 68 -7.09 -9.29 -7.89
C GLY A 68 -7.68 -8.28 -6.91
N CYS A 69 -7.11 -7.08 -6.84
CA CYS A 69 -7.56 -6.01 -5.96
C CYS A 69 -7.13 -4.67 -6.56
N PRO A 70 -7.65 -3.53 -6.03
CA PRO A 70 -7.18 -2.23 -6.49
C PRO A 70 -5.68 -2.06 -6.27
N VAL A 71 -5.01 -1.47 -7.24
CA VAL A 71 -3.56 -1.20 -7.22
C VAL A 71 -3.34 0.28 -7.48
N LEU A 72 -2.67 0.95 -6.56
CA LEU A 72 -2.28 2.35 -6.73
C LEU A 72 -0.77 2.44 -6.79
N THR A 73 -0.27 3.18 -7.77
CA THR A 73 1.16 3.48 -7.86
C THR A 73 1.41 4.74 -7.02
N VAL A 74 2.22 4.60 -5.97
CA VAL A 74 2.44 5.66 -4.98
C VAL A 74 3.90 6.13 -5.00
N LYS A 75 4.47 6.18 -6.19
CA LYS A 75 5.86 6.57 -6.43
C LYS A 75 6.26 7.88 -5.74
N PRO A 76 5.41 8.92 -5.69
CA PRO A 76 5.82 10.16 -5.00
C PRO A 76 6.21 9.97 -3.54
N LEU A 77 5.73 8.92 -2.88
CA LEU A 77 6.09 8.65 -1.49
C LEU A 77 7.55 8.22 -1.32
N ILE A 78 8.22 7.83 -2.40
CA ILE A 78 9.65 7.52 -2.35
C ILE A 78 10.45 8.77 -1.98
N VAL A 79 10.04 9.92 -2.53
CA VAL A 79 10.74 11.19 -2.33
C VAL A 79 10.17 11.95 -1.15
N ASP A 80 8.85 11.91 -0.95
CA ASP A 80 8.17 12.68 0.06
C ASP A 80 7.10 11.83 0.74
N LEU A 81 7.38 11.37 1.96
CA LEU A 81 6.44 10.54 2.72
C LEU A 81 5.15 11.29 3.07
N GLN A 82 5.19 12.61 3.05
CA GLN A 82 4.03 13.45 3.37
C GLN A 82 3.34 14.00 2.13
N HIS A 83 3.58 13.40 0.96
CA HIS A 83 2.99 13.87 -0.29
C HIS A 83 1.46 13.83 -0.21
N ALA A 84 0.85 14.99 0.00
CA ALA A 84 -0.55 15.10 0.39
C ALA A 84 -1.50 14.50 -0.64
N ALA A 85 -1.28 14.77 -1.93
CA ALA A 85 -2.16 14.26 -2.98
C ALA A 85 -2.15 12.73 -3.03
N THR A 86 -0.98 12.11 -2.84
CA THR A 86 -0.87 10.65 -2.85
C THR A 86 -1.53 10.04 -1.61
N LEU A 87 -1.29 10.62 -0.43
CA LEU A 87 -1.91 10.15 0.80
C LEU A 87 -3.43 10.27 0.74
N ASP A 88 -3.94 11.35 0.14
CA ASP A 88 -5.37 11.56 -0.04
C ASP A 88 -5.98 10.49 -0.94
N ARG A 89 -5.30 10.14 -2.04
CA ARG A 89 -5.76 9.08 -2.93
C ARG A 89 -5.85 7.73 -2.22
N ILE A 90 -4.85 7.43 -1.39
CA ILE A 90 -4.84 6.20 -0.60
C ILE A 90 -6.01 6.17 0.36
N LEU A 91 -6.22 7.26 1.08
CA LEU A 91 -7.30 7.35 2.05
C LEU A 91 -8.67 7.20 1.39
N LYS A 92 -8.86 7.86 0.24
CA LYS A 92 -10.12 7.75 -0.50
C LYS A 92 -10.36 6.33 -0.99
N GLN A 93 -9.32 5.64 -1.45
CA GLN A 93 -9.45 4.25 -1.89
C GLN A 93 -9.83 3.34 -0.73
N VAL A 94 -9.23 3.54 0.43
CA VAL A 94 -9.58 2.77 1.63
C VAL A 94 -11.03 3.04 2.02
N GLN A 95 -11.46 4.30 2.02
CA GLN A 95 -12.83 4.65 2.32
C GLN A 95 -13.83 3.97 1.39
N ALA A 96 -13.49 3.87 0.10
CA ALA A 96 -14.37 3.30 -0.91
C ALA A 96 -14.50 1.78 -0.77
N SER A 97 -13.46 1.09 -0.32
CA SER A 97 -13.44 -0.38 -0.29
C SER A 97 -13.41 -0.99 1.12
N TYR A 98 -13.28 -0.18 2.15
CA TYR A 98 -13.24 -0.68 3.53
C TYR A 98 -14.62 -1.23 3.90
N PRO A 99 -14.67 -2.47 4.44
CA PRO A 99 -15.96 -3.04 4.82
C PRO A 99 -16.58 -2.26 5.98
N ALA A 100 -17.83 -1.96 5.83
CA ALA A 100 -18.56 -1.23 6.86
C ALA A 100 -18.89 -2.13 8.04
#